data_9551f1d517fe6f6a5e2141b94ac53388
#
_entry.id   9551f1d517fe6f6a5e2141b94ac53388
#
_cell.length_a   1.000
_cell.length_b   1.000
_cell.length_c   1.000
_cell.angle_alpha   90.00
_cell.angle_beta   90.00
_cell.angle_gamma   90.00
#
_symmetry.space_group_name_H-M   'P 1'
#
loop_
_entity.id
_entity.type
_entity.pdbx_description
1 polymer ?
#
loop_
_entity_poly.entity_id
_entity_poly.type
_entity_poly.pdbx_seq_one_letter_code
_entity_poly.pdbx_strand_id
1 'polypeptide(L)'
;MAPKVLSIEKIYEGWSTFSRATLQTTGKPFKREIEDHGRAVGVLPYDPHRRTIILVRLLRAPALIAAGETSLLEAPAGLIDNEVPADAARREVMEETGIRVGELEHVVTAWTMPGISTERMDLYLARFSHGDRIGKGGGVAGENEDILVEEHSLAELWSRVQRGEVSDLKTLTLLYALKDRHPELFD
;
A
#
# COMPACT_ATOMS: atom_id res chain seq x y z
N MET A 1 0.66 -0.40 -35.45
CA MET A 1 -0.49 0.47 -35.14
C MET A 1 -0.50 0.67 -33.61
N ALA A 2 -0.65 1.89 -33.11
CA ALA A 2 -0.74 2.13 -31.67
C ALA A 2 -2.03 1.51 -31.10
N PRO A 3 -2.00 1.00 -29.86
CA PRO A 3 -3.20 0.52 -29.17
C PRO A 3 -4.29 1.59 -29.07
N LYS A 4 -5.54 1.18 -29.24
CA LYS A 4 -6.71 2.07 -29.15
C LYS A 4 -7.74 1.48 -28.20
N VAL A 5 -8.37 2.35 -27.41
CA VAL A 5 -9.60 2.05 -26.67
C VAL A 5 -10.77 2.41 -27.60
N LEU A 6 -11.58 1.43 -27.95
CA LEU A 6 -12.75 1.62 -28.81
C LEU A 6 -14.01 1.97 -28.01
N SER A 7 -14.19 1.34 -26.86
CA SER A 7 -15.30 1.64 -25.93
C SER A 7 -14.96 1.18 -24.52
N ILE A 8 -15.60 1.79 -23.54
CA ILE A 8 -15.62 1.36 -22.15
C ILE A 8 -17.09 1.27 -21.72
N GLU A 9 -17.49 0.11 -21.22
CA GLU A 9 -18.81 -0.18 -20.71
C GLU A 9 -18.69 -0.42 -19.18
N LYS A 10 -19.34 0.40 -18.35
CA LYS A 10 -19.43 0.20 -16.91
C LYS A 10 -20.36 -0.99 -16.64
N ILE A 11 -19.88 -2.00 -15.90
CA ILE A 11 -20.63 -3.21 -15.56
C ILE A 11 -21.19 -3.11 -14.14
N TYR A 12 -20.40 -2.55 -13.23
CA TYR A 12 -20.74 -2.42 -11.82
C TYR A 12 -20.16 -1.12 -11.26
N GLU A 13 -20.86 -0.52 -10.32
CA GLU A 13 -20.43 0.66 -9.56
C GLU A 13 -20.78 0.45 -8.09
N GLY A 14 -19.78 0.45 -7.23
CA GLY A 14 -19.87 0.29 -5.79
C GLY A 14 -18.70 1.01 -5.13
N TRP A 15 -18.02 0.36 -4.18
CA TRP A 15 -16.77 0.88 -3.63
C TRP A 15 -15.69 1.03 -4.72
N SER A 16 -15.63 0.09 -5.65
CA SER A 16 -14.87 0.25 -6.90
C SER A 16 -15.81 0.24 -8.11
N THR A 17 -15.31 0.70 -9.24
CA THR A 17 -15.97 0.58 -10.54
C THR A 17 -15.40 -0.62 -11.29
N PHE A 18 -16.27 -1.48 -11.83
CA PHE A 18 -15.87 -2.58 -12.70
C PHE A 18 -16.39 -2.34 -14.12
N SER A 19 -15.48 -2.31 -15.08
CA SER A 19 -15.76 -1.96 -16.46
C SER A 19 -15.25 -3.02 -17.43
N ARG A 20 -15.81 -3.02 -18.66
CA ARG A 20 -15.32 -3.80 -19.78
C ARG A 20 -14.88 -2.88 -20.91
N ALA A 21 -13.58 -2.84 -21.20
CA ALA A 21 -13.02 -2.09 -22.30
C ALA A 21 -12.91 -2.97 -23.56
N THR A 22 -13.30 -2.42 -24.71
CA THR A 22 -12.99 -3.00 -26.03
C THR A 22 -11.76 -2.31 -26.57
N LEU A 23 -10.72 -3.09 -26.83
CA LEU A 23 -9.41 -2.63 -27.24
C LEU A 23 -9.07 -3.17 -28.63
N GLN A 24 -8.22 -2.45 -29.37
CA GLN A 24 -7.65 -2.91 -30.63
C GLN A 24 -6.16 -2.56 -30.70
N THR A 25 -5.34 -3.52 -31.09
CA THR A 25 -3.92 -3.35 -31.41
C THR A 25 -3.70 -3.56 -32.92
N THR A 26 -3.19 -4.70 -33.32
CA THR A 26 -2.89 -5.02 -34.73
C THR A 26 -3.89 -5.97 -35.39
N GLY A 27 -4.82 -6.53 -34.65
CA GLY A 27 -5.77 -7.55 -35.13
C GLY A 27 -7.22 -7.17 -34.88
N LYS A 28 -8.05 -8.18 -34.66
CA LYS A 28 -9.45 -7.99 -34.31
C LYS A 28 -9.56 -7.34 -32.92
N PRO A 29 -10.61 -6.54 -32.68
CA PRO A 29 -10.89 -6.03 -31.32
C PRO A 29 -11.04 -7.17 -30.33
N PHE A 30 -10.60 -6.92 -29.10
CA PHE A 30 -10.73 -7.84 -27.96
C PHE A 30 -11.16 -7.09 -26.69
N LYS A 31 -11.73 -7.81 -25.72
CA LYS A 31 -12.24 -7.22 -24.48
C LYS A 31 -11.31 -7.49 -23.32
N ARG A 32 -11.26 -6.54 -22.37
CA ARG A 32 -10.61 -6.67 -21.05
C ARG A 32 -11.52 -6.12 -19.98
N GLU A 33 -11.51 -6.78 -18.86
CA GLU A 33 -12.16 -6.32 -17.64
C GLU A 33 -11.20 -5.45 -16.84
N ILE A 34 -11.73 -4.38 -16.25
CA ILE A 34 -10.94 -3.35 -15.57
C ILE A 34 -11.65 -3.01 -14.28
N GLU A 35 -10.90 -3.12 -13.20
CA GLU A 35 -11.25 -2.65 -11.87
C GLU A 35 -10.62 -1.27 -11.66
N ASP A 36 -11.37 -0.33 -11.06
CA ASP A 36 -10.91 1.03 -10.75
C ASP A 36 -11.50 1.49 -9.41
N HIS A 37 -10.63 1.70 -8.44
CA HIS A 37 -10.96 2.30 -7.14
C HIS A 37 -10.07 3.51 -6.83
N GLY A 38 -9.34 4.01 -7.83
CA GLY A 38 -8.52 5.20 -7.72
C GLY A 38 -7.03 4.92 -7.48
N ARG A 39 -6.36 5.91 -6.92
CA ARG A 39 -4.94 5.86 -6.58
C ARG A 39 -4.77 5.69 -5.08
N ALA A 40 -3.63 5.14 -4.67
CA ALA A 40 -3.32 4.92 -3.27
C ALA A 40 -1.90 5.38 -2.91
N VAL A 41 -1.65 5.49 -1.61
CA VAL A 41 -0.32 5.68 -1.03
C VAL A 41 0.02 4.52 -0.10
N GLY A 42 1.31 4.25 0.05
CA GLY A 42 1.83 3.35 1.08
C GLY A 42 3.07 3.98 1.71
N VAL A 43 3.21 3.85 3.01
CA VAL A 43 4.30 4.47 3.76
C VAL A 43 4.93 3.46 4.70
N LEU A 44 6.27 3.45 4.78
CA LEU A 44 6.99 2.70 5.80
C LEU A 44 7.57 3.68 6.83
N PRO A 45 6.92 3.86 7.99
CA PRO A 45 7.48 4.62 9.09
C PRO A 45 8.62 3.82 9.74
N TYR A 46 9.81 4.45 9.89
CA TYR A 46 10.96 3.81 10.52
C TYR A 46 11.70 4.73 11.47
N ASP A 47 12.17 4.16 12.59
CA ASP A 47 13.02 4.83 13.59
C ASP A 47 14.46 4.36 13.40
N PRO A 48 15.35 5.22 12.85
CA PRO A 48 16.75 4.85 12.59
C PRO A 48 17.58 4.66 13.86
N HIS A 49 17.18 5.29 15.00
CA HIS A 49 17.91 5.16 16.26
C HIS A 49 17.60 3.85 16.96
N ARG A 50 16.31 3.45 16.95
CA ARG A 50 15.85 2.20 17.56
C ARG A 50 15.92 1.01 16.61
N ARG A 51 16.17 1.29 15.32
CA ARG A 51 16.16 0.28 14.23
C ARG A 51 14.85 -0.49 14.19
N THR A 52 13.74 0.23 14.31
CA THR A 52 12.39 -0.33 14.28
C THR A 52 11.55 0.30 13.18
N ILE A 53 10.51 -0.41 12.79
CA ILE A 53 9.48 0.09 11.88
C ILE A 53 8.10 -0.15 12.46
N ILE A 54 7.13 0.60 11.96
CA ILE A 54 5.73 0.41 12.29
C ILE A 54 5.02 -0.20 11.09
N LEU A 55 4.32 -1.28 11.35
CA LEU A 55 3.40 -1.93 10.43
C LEU A 55 2.01 -2.00 11.05
N VAL A 56 1.05 -2.33 10.23
CA VAL A 56 -0.33 -2.56 10.64
C VAL A 56 -0.76 -3.97 10.27
N ARG A 57 -1.63 -4.54 11.09
CA ARG A 57 -2.23 -5.83 10.83
C ARG A 57 -3.74 -5.66 10.74
N LEU A 58 -4.31 -6.08 9.61
CA LEU A 58 -5.73 -5.95 9.37
C LEU A 58 -6.28 -7.08 8.49
N LEU A 59 -7.60 -7.25 8.51
CA LEU A 59 -8.30 -8.19 7.65
C LEU A 59 -8.34 -7.68 6.20
N ARG A 60 -7.97 -8.54 5.27
CA ARG A 60 -8.20 -8.33 3.83
C ARG A 60 -9.13 -9.41 3.29
N ALA A 61 -10.34 -9.03 2.95
CA ALA A 61 -11.37 -9.98 2.49
C ALA A 61 -10.91 -10.87 1.32
N PRO A 62 -10.19 -10.37 0.28
CA PRO A 62 -9.66 -11.24 -0.77
C PRO A 62 -8.68 -12.29 -0.27
N ALA A 63 -7.80 -11.95 0.68
CA ALA A 63 -6.83 -12.89 1.25
C ALA A 63 -7.53 -13.97 2.10
N LEU A 64 -8.55 -13.58 2.86
CA LEU A 64 -9.38 -14.51 3.61
C LEU A 64 -10.10 -15.50 2.68
N ILE A 65 -10.73 -15.00 1.62
CA ILE A 65 -11.50 -15.82 0.68
C ILE A 65 -10.58 -16.77 -0.13
N ALA A 66 -9.44 -16.27 -0.59
CA ALA A 66 -8.56 -17.02 -1.46
C ALA A 66 -7.64 -18.00 -0.73
N ALA A 67 -7.20 -17.68 0.49
CA ALA A 67 -6.17 -18.42 1.21
C ALA A 67 -6.50 -18.71 2.68
N GLY A 68 -7.63 -18.23 3.21
CA GLY A 68 -7.96 -18.37 4.62
C GLY A 68 -7.16 -17.48 5.57
N GLU A 69 -6.44 -16.48 5.02
CA GLU A 69 -5.65 -15.54 5.81
C GLU A 69 -6.56 -14.59 6.59
N THR A 70 -6.55 -14.72 7.90
CA THR A 70 -7.43 -13.92 8.78
C THR A 70 -6.92 -12.49 8.98
N SER A 71 -5.65 -12.23 8.70
CA SER A 71 -5.06 -10.88 8.72
C SER A 71 -3.75 -10.86 7.92
N LEU A 72 -3.41 -9.70 7.35
CA LEU A 72 -2.12 -9.45 6.71
C LEU A 72 -1.32 -8.40 7.50
N LEU A 73 0.00 -8.54 7.49
CA LEU A 73 0.93 -7.56 8.03
C LEU A 73 1.38 -6.65 6.89
N GLU A 74 1.07 -5.36 6.99
CA GLU A 74 1.21 -4.40 5.91
C GLU A 74 1.84 -3.09 6.36
N ALA A 75 2.51 -2.40 5.44
CA ALA A 75 2.82 -0.97 5.62
C ALA A 75 1.52 -0.16 5.56
N PRO A 76 1.36 0.86 6.42
CA PRO A 76 0.22 1.79 6.39
C PRO A 76 -0.06 2.30 4.98
N ALA A 77 -1.34 2.30 4.59
CA ALA A 77 -1.73 2.62 3.23
C ALA A 77 -3.21 2.97 3.10
N GLY A 78 -3.54 3.92 2.23
CA GLY A 78 -4.92 4.25 1.93
C GLY A 78 -5.09 4.96 0.60
N LEU A 79 -6.32 5.29 0.27
CA LEU A 79 -6.67 5.94 -0.98
C LEU A 79 -6.28 7.42 -0.97
N ILE A 80 -5.91 7.91 -2.15
CA ILE A 80 -5.75 9.33 -2.40
C ILE A 80 -7.10 9.89 -2.83
N ASP A 81 -7.72 10.65 -1.95
CA ASP A 81 -8.94 11.38 -2.29
C ASP A 81 -8.62 12.59 -3.17
N ASN A 82 -9.12 13.78 -2.84
CA ASN A 82 -8.87 15.01 -3.61
C ASN A 82 -7.65 15.79 -3.07
N GLU A 83 -6.58 15.09 -2.69
CA GLU A 83 -5.38 15.66 -2.09
C GLU A 83 -4.10 15.25 -2.84
N VAL A 84 -2.97 15.87 -2.50
CA VAL A 84 -1.69 15.45 -3.08
C VAL A 84 -1.19 14.18 -2.38
N PRO A 85 -0.49 13.27 -3.09
CA PRO A 85 -0.06 11.97 -2.54
C PRO A 85 0.71 12.07 -1.21
N ALA A 86 1.54 13.11 -1.05
CA ALA A 86 2.32 13.30 0.18
C ALA A 86 1.45 13.67 1.39
N ASP A 87 0.32 14.35 1.20
CA ASP A 87 -0.59 14.69 2.29
C ASP A 87 -1.45 13.49 2.65
N ALA A 88 -1.96 12.74 1.66
CA ALA A 88 -2.59 11.45 1.87
C ALA A 88 -1.67 10.52 2.68
N ALA A 89 -0.40 10.42 2.30
CA ALA A 89 0.57 9.58 3.00
C ALA A 89 0.74 9.96 4.49
N ARG A 90 0.77 11.26 4.82
CA ARG A 90 0.84 11.72 6.21
C ARG A 90 -0.44 11.45 6.98
N ARG A 91 -1.59 11.66 6.34
CA ARG A 91 -2.91 11.41 6.93
C ARG A 91 -3.06 9.93 7.26
N GLU A 92 -2.80 9.03 6.33
CA GLU A 92 -2.93 7.59 6.51
C GLU A 92 -2.02 7.06 7.63
N VAL A 93 -0.75 7.47 7.66
CA VAL A 93 0.15 7.09 8.76
C VAL A 93 -0.40 7.56 10.11
N MET A 94 -0.94 8.78 10.17
CA MET A 94 -1.49 9.31 11.42
C MET A 94 -2.76 8.57 11.85
N GLU A 95 -3.68 8.28 10.93
CA GLU A 95 -4.95 7.59 11.19
C GLU A 95 -4.72 6.13 11.60
N GLU A 96 -3.90 5.41 10.85
CA GLU A 96 -3.66 3.99 11.12
C GLU A 96 -2.71 3.74 12.29
N THR A 97 -1.66 4.58 12.48
CA THR A 97 -0.59 4.29 13.46
C THR A 97 -0.49 5.26 14.62
N GLY A 98 -1.13 6.42 14.53
CA GLY A 98 -1.00 7.49 15.52
C GLY A 98 0.34 8.22 15.47
N ILE A 99 1.14 8.05 14.41
CA ILE A 99 2.45 8.66 14.25
C ILE A 99 2.36 9.86 13.31
N ARG A 100 2.88 11.00 13.75
CA ARG A 100 3.04 12.18 12.91
C ARG A 100 4.38 12.10 12.19
N VAL A 101 4.35 11.86 10.88
CA VAL A 101 5.54 11.90 10.04
C VAL A 101 5.70 13.28 9.39
N GLY A 102 6.94 13.73 9.25
CA GLY A 102 7.29 15.01 8.63
C GLY A 102 7.70 14.85 7.17
N GLU A 103 8.98 14.68 6.95
CA GLU A 103 9.57 14.47 5.62
C GLU A 103 9.24 13.07 5.11
N LEU A 104 8.86 13.02 3.83
CA LEU A 104 8.57 11.79 3.10
C LEU A 104 9.61 11.61 2.00
N GLU A 105 10.25 10.46 1.98
CA GLU A 105 11.17 10.06 0.92
C GLU A 105 10.43 9.20 -0.09
N HIS A 106 10.15 9.76 -1.28
CA HIS A 106 9.48 9.01 -2.34
C HIS A 106 10.35 7.86 -2.85
N VAL A 107 9.78 6.68 -2.89
CA VAL A 107 10.44 5.46 -3.39
C VAL A 107 10.10 5.25 -4.86
N VAL A 108 8.82 5.10 -5.16
CA VAL A 108 8.33 4.81 -6.51
C VAL A 108 6.82 5.08 -6.61
N THR A 109 6.36 5.42 -7.80
CA THR A 109 4.95 5.32 -8.18
C THR A 109 4.80 4.12 -9.10
N ALA A 110 4.13 3.08 -8.63
CA ALA A 110 4.04 1.80 -9.32
C ALA A 110 2.58 1.37 -9.57
N TRP A 111 2.39 0.53 -10.57
CA TRP A 111 1.15 -0.21 -10.76
C TRP A 111 1.12 -1.38 -9.79
N THR A 112 0.00 -1.59 -9.11
CA THR A 112 -0.15 -2.71 -8.15
C THR A 112 -0.55 -3.99 -8.86
N MET A 113 -1.56 -3.93 -9.73
CA MET A 113 -2.07 -5.08 -10.45
C MET A 113 -2.45 -4.70 -11.90
N PRO A 114 -1.45 -4.37 -12.77
CA PRO A 114 -1.69 -3.79 -14.11
C PRO A 114 -2.44 -4.71 -15.08
N GLY A 115 -2.64 -5.97 -14.72
CA GLY A 115 -3.41 -6.92 -15.53
C GLY A 115 -4.92 -6.73 -15.44
N ILE A 116 -5.41 -6.05 -14.39
CA ILE A 116 -6.84 -5.87 -14.15
C ILE A 116 -7.19 -4.50 -13.54
N SER A 117 -6.34 -3.92 -12.68
CA SER A 117 -6.64 -2.68 -11.98
C SER A 117 -5.94 -1.46 -12.58
N THR A 118 -6.61 -0.31 -12.50
CA THR A 118 -6.04 1.01 -12.81
C THR A 118 -5.25 1.59 -11.65
N GLU A 119 -5.22 0.92 -10.51
CA GLU A 119 -4.54 1.41 -9.32
C GLU A 119 -3.06 1.68 -9.55
N ARG A 120 -2.64 2.88 -9.16
CA ARG A 120 -1.25 3.24 -9.00
C ARG A 120 -1.01 3.68 -7.57
N MET A 121 0.07 3.19 -6.98
CA MET A 121 0.42 3.47 -5.60
C MET A 121 1.71 4.29 -5.53
N ASP A 122 1.68 5.40 -4.79
CA ASP A 122 2.86 6.20 -4.46
C ASP A 122 3.43 5.70 -3.13
N LEU A 123 4.65 5.16 -3.15
CA LEU A 123 5.31 4.54 -2.00
C LEU A 123 6.36 5.45 -1.39
N TYR A 124 6.37 5.56 -0.05
CA TYR A 124 7.25 6.45 0.70
C TYR A 124 7.94 5.76 1.87
N LEU A 125 9.16 6.18 2.17
CA LEU A 125 9.79 5.97 3.48
C LEU A 125 9.59 7.22 4.31
N ALA A 126 9.37 7.05 5.62
CA ALA A 126 9.17 8.17 6.54
C ALA A 126 9.92 7.95 7.86
N ARG A 127 10.84 8.85 8.19
CA ARG A 127 11.49 8.81 9.50
C ARG A 127 10.53 9.27 10.59
N PHE A 128 10.58 8.58 11.72
CA PHE A 128 9.92 9.02 12.94
C PHE A 128 10.81 8.78 14.16
N SER A 129 10.46 9.37 15.28
CA SER A 129 11.03 9.14 16.60
C SER A 129 9.93 8.81 17.60
N HIS A 130 10.29 8.33 18.77
CA HIS A 130 9.30 8.00 19.81
C HIS A 130 8.37 9.18 20.16
N GLY A 131 8.86 10.42 20.11
CA GLY A 131 8.07 11.63 20.38
C GLY A 131 7.02 11.96 19.32
N ASP A 132 7.13 11.36 18.14
CA ASP A 132 6.19 11.59 17.03
C ASP A 132 4.92 10.71 17.14
N ARG A 133 4.91 9.75 18.06
CA ARG A 133 3.72 8.94 18.38
C ARG A 133 2.78 9.72 19.28
N ILE A 134 1.82 10.40 18.70
CA ILE A 134 0.90 11.32 19.40
C ILE A 134 -0.53 10.78 19.50
N GLY A 135 -0.82 9.64 18.89
CA GLY A 135 -2.11 8.95 18.91
C GLY A 135 -1.96 7.44 19.12
N LYS A 136 -3.09 6.76 19.18
CA LYS A 136 -3.12 5.30 19.31
C LYS A 136 -3.08 4.60 17.95
N GLY A 137 -3.52 5.30 16.89
CA GLY A 137 -3.83 4.68 15.61
C GLY A 137 -5.07 3.79 15.69
N GLY A 138 -5.16 2.86 14.75
CA GLY A 138 -6.24 1.89 14.71
C GLY A 138 -7.29 2.17 13.64
N GLY A 139 -7.02 3.11 12.72
CA GLY A 139 -7.92 3.52 11.65
C GLY A 139 -8.97 4.55 12.08
N VAL A 140 -9.92 4.83 11.19
CA VAL A 140 -10.99 5.81 11.38
C VAL A 140 -12.26 5.12 11.86
N ALA A 141 -12.88 5.68 12.91
CA ALA A 141 -14.12 5.15 13.43
C ALA A 141 -15.23 5.23 12.34
N GLY A 142 -15.80 4.09 11.99
CA GLY A 142 -16.87 3.98 10.99
C GLY A 142 -16.47 3.31 9.68
N GLU A 143 -15.20 3.09 9.43
CA GLU A 143 -14.69 2.37 8.23
C GLU A 143 -14.63 0.85 8.43
N ASN A 144 -15.00 0.34 9.61
CA ASN A 144 -14.94 -1.08 9.99
C ASN A 144 -13.54 -1.70 9.80
N GLU A 145 -12.51 -0.90 10.03
CA GLU A 145 -11.13 -1.33 10.01
C GLU A 145 -10.64 -1.62 11.43
N ASP A 146 -10.52 -2.90 11.76
CA ASP A 146 -9.83 -3.33 12.99
C ASP A 146 -8.33 -3.40 12.71
N ILE A 147 -7.65 -2.25 12.84
CA ILE A 147 -6.22 -2.12 12.60
C ILE A 147 -5.44 -2.32 13.90
N LEU A 148 -4.57 -3.33 13.93
CA LEU A 148 -3.59 -3.52 14.99
C LEU A 148 -2.25 -2.93 14.60
N VAL A 149 -1.75 -1.97 15.38
CA VAL A 149 -0.44 -1.34 15.16
C VAL A 149 0.65 -2.19 15.78
N GLU A 150 1.62 -2.61 14.99
CA GLU A 150 2.75 -3.44 15.41
C GLU A 150 4.09 -2.73 15.16
N GLU A 151 4.96 -2.72 16.17
CA GLU A 151 6.35 -2.27 16.05
C GLU A 151 7.26 -3.48 15.91
N HIS A 152 8.11 -3.49 14.89
CA HIS A 152 9.02 -4.58 14.61
C HIS A 152 10.48 -4.11 14.56
N SER A 153 11.39 -4.94 15.05
CA SER A 153 12.82 -4.79 14.78
C SER A 153 13.09 -5.01 13.28
N LEU A 154 13.90 -4.14 12.68
CA LEU A 154 14.27 -4.27 11.27
C LEU A 154 15.02 -5.58 10.98
N ALA A 155 15.94 -5.99 11.88
CA ALA A 155 16.69 -7.25 11.71
C ALA A 155 15.77 -8.48 11.76
N GLU A 156 14.84 -8.53 12.71
CA GLU A 156 13.89 -9.64 12.84
C GLU A 156 12.94 -9.69 11.63
N LEU A 157 12.36 -8.55 11.25
CA LEU A 157 11.46 -8.50 10.12
C LEU A 157 12.17 -8.85 8.81
N TRP A 158 13.43 -8.40 8.63
CA TRP A 158 14.22 -8.78 7.47
C TRP A 158 14.45 -10.30 7.40
N SER A 159 14.70 -10.94 8.53
CA SER A 159 14.78 -12.40 8.58
C SER A 159 13.47 -13.08 8.15
N ARG A 160 12.31 -12.50 8.50
CA ARG A 160 11.01 -12.97 8.04
C ARG A 160 10.82 -12.77 6.54
N VAL A 161 11.27 -11.64 5.98
CA VAL A 161 11.29 -11.41 4.52
C VAL A 161 12.10 -12.50 3.81
N GLN A 162 13.30 -12.81 4.30
CA GLN A 162 14.17 -13.83 3.72
C GLN A 162 13.56 -15.25 3.74
N ARG A 163 12.67 -15.53 4.70
CA ARG A 163 11.92 -16.79 4.78
C ARG A 163 10.61 -16.79 4.00
N GLY A 164 10.25 -15.67 3.34
CA GLY A 164 9.00 -15.52 2.59
C GLY A 164 7.75 -15.39 3.45
N GLU A 165 7.89 -14.94 4.69
CA GLU A 165 6.79 -14.78 5.65
C GLU A 165 6.08 -13.43 5.56
N VAL A 166 6.59 -12.50 4.77
CA VAL A 166 5.94 -11.23 4.45
C VAL A 166 5.36 -11.33 3.04
N SER A 167 4.05 -11.28 2.91
CA SER A 167 3.34 -11.56 1.67
C SER A 167 2.73 -10.33 0.99
N ASP A 168 2.71 -9.16 1.66
CA ASP A 168 2.20 -7.92 1.07
C ASP A 168 3.27 -7.26 0.19
N LEU A 169 2.92 -7.00 -1.08
CA LEU A 169 3.88 -6.52 -2.09
C LEU A 169 4.37 -5.09 -1.84
N LYS A 170 3.49 -4.19 -1.36
CA LYS A 170 3.91 -2.82 -1.03
C LYS A 170 4.90 -2.79 0.13
N THR A 171 4.63 -3.60 1.16
CA THR A 171 5.52 -3.75 2.32
C THR A 171 6.87 -4.32 1.93
N LEU A 172 6.89 -5.37 1.11
CA LEU A 172 8.14 -5.92 0.55
C LEU A 172 8.91 -4.88 -0.23
N THR A 173 8.26 -4.15 -1.13
CA THR A 173 8.89 -3.09 -1.93
C THR A 173 9.54 -2.03 -1.06
N LEU A 174 8.83 -1.57 -0.02
CA LEU A 174 9.33 -0.56 0.90
C LEU A 174 10.48 -1.08 1.78
N LEU A 175 10.41 -2.33 2.25
CA LEU A 175 11.49 -2.95 3.02
C LEU A 175 12.77 -3.13 2.18
N TYR A 176 12.65 -3.57 0.94
CA TYR A 176 13.80 -3.66 0.03
C TYR A 176 14.38 -2.28 -0.27
N ALA A 177 13.54 -1.26 -0.48
CA ALA A 177 14.00 0.10 -0.69
C ALA A 177 14.72 0.67 0.55
N LEU A 178 14.19 0.43 1.75
CA LEU A 178 14.84 0.85 3.00
C LEU A 178 16.19 0.14 3.17
N LYS A 179 16.24 -1.17 2.91
CA LYS A 179 17.50 -1.94 2.99
C LYS A 179 18.55 -1.47 2.00
N ASP A 180 18.15 -1.14 0.78
CA ASP A 180 19.07 -0.63 -0.26
C ASP A 180 19.63 0.74 0.07
N ARG A 181 18.78 1.66 0.60
CA ARG A 181 19.15 3.03 0.92
C ARG A 181 19.84 3.19 2.28
N HIS A 182 19.49 2.33 3.24
CA HIS A 182 19.95 2.37 4.63
C HIS A 182 20.35 0.97 5.13
N PRO A 183 21.34 0.32 4.51
CA PRO A 183 21.74 -1.04 4.88
C PRO A 183 22.22 -1.14 6.34
N GLU A 184 22.79 -0.08 6.89
CA GLU A 184 23.28 0.01 8.27
C GLU A 184 22.19 -0.16 9.35
N LEU A 185 20.94 0.00 8.99
CA LEU A 185 19.83 -0.18 9.92
C LEU A 185 19.47 -1.65 10.18
N PHE A 186 19.98 -2.56 9.36
CA PHE A 186 19.64 -3.98 9.39
C PHE A 186 20.74 -4.87 9.99
N ASP A 187 21.86 -4.26 10.43
CA ASP A 187 23.01 -4.95 11.03
C ASP A 187 22.83 -5.23 12.53
#